data_bddfdb5cc78d646037941b60ebbc01a8
#
_entry.id   bddfdb5cc78d646037941b60ebbc01a8
#
_cell.length_a   1.000
_cell.length_b   1.000
_cell.length_c   1.000
_cell.angle_alpha   90.00
_cell.angle_beta   90.00
_cell.angle_gamma   90.00
#
_symmetry.space_group_name_H-M   'P 1'
#
loop_
_entity.id
_entity.type
_entity.pdbx_description
1 polymer ?
#
loop_
_entity_poly.entity_id
_entity_poly.type
_entity_poly.pdbx_seq_one_letter_code
_entity_poly.pdbx_strand_id
1 'polypeptide(L)'
;MNRGYTYPDRIEPSDEGITLAAFYSTRYPHSTEAEWRRRIEAGQVLRNGLEASPDDLLVRGDALLYHRLPWDEPDAPREFVTLYEDDDVLVLAKPSGLPVLPGGFFLENTLLHLVRERYGAVCSPLHRLGRGTSGAILFTRNRPAARFLATA
;
A
#
# COMPACT_ATOMS: atom_id res chain seq x y z
N MET A 1 10.23 7.43 11.37
CA MET A 1 10.52 6.29 10.47
C MET A 1 9.42 5.23 10.65
N ASN A 2 8.81 4.74 9.55
CA ASN A 2 7.79 3.68 9.59
C ASN A 2 8.43 2.27 9.70
N ARG A 3 7.62 1.22 9.63
CA ARG A 3 8.09 -0.18 9.75
C ARG A 3 8.56 -0.81 8.44
N GLY A 4 8.56 -0.07 7.34
CA GLY A 4 8.75 -0.63 6.01
C GLY A 4 7.50 -1.40 5.53
N TYR A 5 7.58 -1.93 4.31
CA TYR A 5 6.45 -2.69 3.75
C TYR A 5 6.92 -3.74 2.76
N THR A 6 6.22 -4.86 2.71
CA THR A 6 6.47 -5.91 1.72
C THR A 6 5.40 -5.88 0.64
N TYR A 7 5.85 -5.68 -0.60
CA TYR A 7 5.00 -5.67 -1.80
C TYR A 7 5.07 -7.02 -2.48
N PRO A 8 3.96 -7.79 -2.52
CA PRO A 8 3.88 -9.00 -3.32
C PRO A 8 3.53 -8.66 -4.77
N ASP A 9 4.21 -9.28 -5.71
CA ASP A 9 3.88 -9.25 -7.14
C ASP A 9 3.88 -10.69 -7.68
N ARG A 10 3.09 -10.94 -8.72
CA ARG A 10 3.10 -12.20 -9.45
C ARG A 10 3.32 -11.88 -10.92
N ILE A 11 4.18 -12.65 -11.56
CA ILE A 11 4.54 -12.43 -12.97
C ILE A 11 3.42 -12.94 -13.87
N GLU A 12 2.88 -12.01 -14.65
CA GLU A 12 1.86 -12.25 -15.66
C GLU A 12 2.50 -12.69 -16.99
N PRO A 13 1.72 -13.26 -17.94
CA PRO A 13 2.25 -13.67 -19.24
C PRO A 13 2.93 -12.54 -20.05
N SER A 14 2.49 -11.30 -19.86
CA SER A 14 3.06 -10.12 -20.51
C SER A 14 4.46 -9.75 -20.01
N ASP A 15 4.82 -10.21 -18.82
CA ASP A 15 6.09 -9.87 -18.16
C ASP A 15 7.13 -11.00 -18.27
N GLU A 16 6.75 -12.10 -18.92
CA GLU A 16 7.64 -13.24 -19.14
C GLU A 16 8.81 -12.87 -20.05
N GLY A 17 10.01 -13.29 -19.67
CA GLY A 17 11.22 -13.11 -20.46
C GLY A 17 11.92 -11.75 -20.29
N ILE A 18 11.36 -10.84 -19.50
CA ILE A 18 12.08 -9.61 -19.10
C ILE A 18 12.95 -9.86 -17.87
N THR A 19 13.96 -9.04 -17.67
CA THR A 19 14.81 -9.16 -16.47
C THR A 19 14.08 -8.61 -15.24
N LEU A 20 14.44 -9.14 -14.06
CA LEU A 20 13.87 -8.70 -12.79
C LEU A 20 14.04 -7.20 -12.57
N ALA A 21 15.20 -6.62 -12.90
CA ALA A 21 15.45 -5.19 -12.77
C ALA A 21 14.59 -4.35 -13.73
N ALA A 22 14.41 -4.79 -14.97
CA ALA A 22 13.56 -4.12 -15.97
C ALA A 22 12.07 -4.18 -15.56
N PHE A 23 11.60 -5.30 -15.03
CA PHE A 23 10.25 -5.44 -14.49
C PHE A 23 9.97 -4.38 -13.43
N TYR A 24 10.84 -4.28 -12.42
CA TYR A 24 10.62 -3.33 -11.33
C TYR A 24 10.75 -1.87 -11.76
N SER A 25 11.67 -1.53 -12.68
CA SER A 25 11.80 -0.16 -13.19
C SER A 25 10.57 0.28 -13.99
N THR A 26 9.91 -0.64 -14.68
CA THR A 26 8.65 -0.39 -15.41
C THR A 26 7.46 -0.31 -14.43
N ARG A 27 7.40 -1.23 -13.48
CA ARG A 27 6.33 -1.32 -12.48
C ARG A 27 6.31 -0.12 -11.53
N TYR A 28 7.49 0.38 -11.16
CA TYR A 28 7.70 1.49 -10.24
C TYR A 28 8.58 2.59 -10.86
N PRO A 29 8.03 3.41 -11.77
CA PRO A 29 8.79 4.33 -12.62
C PRO A 29 9.44 5.51 -11.88
N HIS A 30 9.17 5.69 -10.59
CA HIS A 30 9.82 6.67 -9.72
C HIS A 30 11.22 6.24 -9.25
N SER A 31 11.67 5.04 -9.58
CA SER A 31 13.01 4.54 -9.32
C SER A 31 13.65 4.04 -10.61
N THR A 32 14.92 4.36 -10.81
CA THR A 32 15.68 3.95 -11.99
C THR A 32 16.00 2.45 -11.96
N GLU A 33 16.32 1.86 -13.11
CA GLU A 33 16.76 0.46 -13.16
C GLU A 33 18.05 0.24 -12.34
N ALA A 34 18.98 1.22 -12.32
CA ALA A 34 20.18 1.14 -11.49
C ALA A 34 19.89 1.10 -9.99
N GLU A 35 18.85 1.83 -9.52
CA GLU A 35 18.40 1.76 -8.14
C GLU A 35 17.77 0.40 -7.83
N TRP A 36 17.00 -0.16 -8.75
CA TRP A 36 16.42 -1.49 -8.60
C TRP A 36 17.49 -2.59 -8.57
N ARG A 37 18.51 -2.50 -9.41
CA ARG A 37 19.66 -3.41 -9.36
C ARG A 37 20.30 -3.44 -7.97
N ARG A 38 20.58 -2.28 -7.40
CA ARG A 38 21.16 -2.17 -6.06
C ARG A 38 20.26 -2.79 -4.97
N ARG A 39 18.94 -2.58 -5.05
CA ARG A 39 17.99 -3.17 -4.09
C ARG A 39 17.92 -4.69 -4.20
N ILE A 40 17.93 -5.22 -5.41
CA ILE A 40 17.92 -6.67 -5.65
C ILE A 40 19.22 -7.29 -5.13
N GLU A 41 20.38 -6.72 -5.45
CA GLU A 41 21.69 -7.15 -4.98
C GLU A 41 21.83 -7.06 -3.45
N ALA A 42 21.13 -6.13 -2.82
CA ALA A 42 21.04 -6.00 -1.37
C ALA A 42 20.06 -7.00 -0.70
N GLY A 43 19.49 -7.94 -1.46
CA GLY A 43 18.59 -8.96 -0.94
C GLY A 43 17.18 -8.45 -0.58
N GLN A 44 16.79 -7.25 -1.04
CA GLN A 44 15.47 -6.68 -0.76
C GLN A 44 14.36 -7.30 -1.63
N VAL A 45 14.71 -8.10 -2.64
CA VAL A 45 13.76 -8.78 -3.51
C VAL A 45 13.99 -10.28 -3.45
N LEU A 46 12.93 -11.02 -3.17
CA LEU A 46 12.91 -12.47 -3.25
C LEU A 46 12.08 -12.92 -4.44
N ARG A 47 12.56 -13.94 -5.16
CA ARG A 47 11.85 -14.64 -6.22
C ARG A 47 11.57 -16.06 -5.74
N ASN A 48 10.31 -16.45 -5.66
CA ASN A 48 9.89 -17.77 -5.17
C ASN A 48 10.50 -18.12 -3.79
N GLY A 49 10.65 -17.11 -2.93
CA GLY A 49 11.23 -17.25 -1.59
C GLY A 49 12.75 -17.28 -1.51
N LEU A 50 13.46 -17.12 -2.63
CA LEU A 50 14.92 -17.14 -2.69
C LEU A 50 15.47 -15.78 -3.13
N GLU A 51 16.72 -15.49 -2.78
CA GLU A 51 17.44 -14.33 -3.32
C GLU A 51 17.52 -14.43 -4.85
N ALA A 52 17.41 -13.29 -5.49
CA ALA A 52 17.36 -13.18 -6.95
C ALA A 52 18.47 -12.27 -7.47
N SER A 53 18.82 -12.44 -8.75
CA SER A 53 19.72 -11.56 -9.49
C SER A 53 18.94 -10.54 -10.29
N PRO A 54 19.45 -9.28 -10.47
CA PRO A 54 18.84 -8.29 -11.33
C PRO A 54 18.61 -8.76 -12.77
N ASP A 55 19.47 -9.65 -13.26
CA ASP A 55 19.44 -10.16 -14.63
C ASP A 55 18.65 -11.46 -14.78
N ASP A 56 18.03 -11.96 -13.73
CA ASP A 56 17.15 -13.13 -13.80
C ASP A 56 15.99 -12.86 -14.75
N LEU A 57 15.82 -13.72 -15.75
CA LEU A 57 14.67 -13.69 -16.63
C LEU A 57 13.44 -14.24 -15.91
N LEU A 58 12.39 -13.45 -15.90
CA LEU A 58 11.15 -13.80 -15.23
C LEU A 58 10.35 -14.83 -16.02
N VAL A 59 9.70 -15.73 -15.29
CA VAL A 59 8.83 -16.76 -15.83
C VAL A 59 7.42 -16.55 -15.30
N ARG A 60 6.42 -16.75 -16.16
CA ARG A 60 5.02 -16.68 -15.77
C ARG A 60 4.75 -17.46 -14.48
N GLY A 61 4.08 -16.81 -13.55
CA GLY A 61 3.72 -17.41 -12.26
C GLY A 61 4.79 -17.26 -11.16
N ASP A 62 5.97 -16.71 -11.47
CA ASP A 62 6.93 -16.34 -10.43
C ASP A 62 6.28 -15.46 -9.39
N ALA A 63 6.52 -15.76 -8.11
CA ALA A 63 6.11 -14.96 -6.97
C ALA A 63 7.28 -14.08 -6.54
N LEU A 64 7.07 -12.76 -6.57
CA LEU A 64 8.05 -11.78 -6.11
C LEU A 64 7.62 -11.15 -4.80
N LEU A 65 8.58 -10.90 -3.92
CA LEU A 65 8.40 -10.13 -2.69
C LEU A 65 9.45 -9.03 -2.65
N TYR A 66 9.02 -7.77 -2.70
CA TYR A 66 9.90 -6.64 -2.49
C TYR A 66 9.76 -6.12 -1.05
N HIS A 67 10.80 -6.25 -0.26
CA HIS A 67 10.90 -5.75 1.11
C HIS A 67 11.45 -4.33 1.11
N ARG A 68 10.53 -3.34 1.05
CA ARG A 68 10.93 -1.95 1.19
C ARG A 68 11.32 -1.66 2.63
N LEU A 69 12.57 -1.22 2.82
CA LEU A 69 13.07 -0.85 4.15
C LEU A 69 12.27 0.31 4.76
N PRO A 70 12.29 0.46 6.10
CA PRO A 70 11.69 1.62 6.76
C PRO A 70 12.20 2.96 6.20
N TRP A 71 11.30 3.93 6.10
CA TRP A 71 11.64 5.28 5.65
C TRP A 71 10.92 6.34 6.48
N ASP A 72 11.41 7.58 6.44
CA ASP A 72 10.73 8.70 7.04
C ASP A 72 9.61 9.17 6.11
N GLU A 73 8.39 9.13 6.61
CA GLU A 73 7.22 9.61 5.88
C GLU A 73 7.08 11.12 5.99
N PRO A 74 6.55 11.79 4.96
CA PRO A 74 6.17 13.18 5.09
C PRO A 74 5.19 13.38 6.23
N ASP A 75 5.25 14.53 6.87
CA ASP A 75 4.30 14.90 7.92
C ASP A 75 2.87 14.95 7.37
N ALA A 76 1.94 14.48 8.19
CA ALA A 76 0.51 14.57 7.94
C ALA A 76 -0.25 14.73 9.27
N PRO A 77 -1.45 15.33 9.25
CA PRO A 77 -2.31 15.35 10.42
C PRO A 77 -2.57 13.92 10.92
N ARG A 78 -2.45 13.69 12.21
CA ARG A 78 -2.67 12.36 12.82
C ARG A 78 -3.98 12.26 13.60
N GLU A 79 -4.78 13.32 13.59
CA GLU A 79 -6.05 13.37 14.29
C GLU A 79 -7.21 13.44 13.30
N PHE A 80 -8.29 12.76 13.64
CA PHE A 80 -9.56 12.82 12.93
C PHE A 80 -10.71 12.76 13.94
N VAL A 81 -11.87 13.27 13.55
CA VAL A 81 -13.07 13.28 14.40
C VAL A 81 -14.03 12.19 13.93
N THR A 82 -14.54 11.41 14.87
CA THR A 82 -15.62 10.44 14.61
C THR A 82 -16.95 11.18 14.69
N LEU A 83 -17.67 11.23 13.57
CA LEU A 83 -18.97 11.86 13.43
C LEU A 83 -20.11 10.91 13.75
N TYR A 84 -19.95 9.63 13.44
CA TYR A 84 -20.91 8.57 13.70
C TYR A 84 -20.19 7.23 13.85
N GLU A 85 -20.69 6.38 14.72
CA GLU A 85 -20.17 5.04 14.98
C GLU A 85 -21.31 4.09 15.38
N ASP A 86 -21.33 2.91 14.74
CA ASP A 86 -22.11 1.74 15.19
C ASP A 86 -21.30 0.46 14.98
N ASP A 87 -21.92 -0.71 15.05
CA ASP A 87 -21.25 -2.00 14.90
C ASP A 87 -20.74 -2.27 13.47
N ASP A 88 -21.32 -1.62 12.47
CA ASP A 88 -21.07 -1.87 11.05
C ASP A 88 -20.24 -0.77 10.38
N VAL A 89 -20.45 0.50 10.76
CA VAL A 89 -19.88 1.65 10.07
C VAL A 89 -19.30 2.70 11.00
N LEU A 90 -18.35 3.47 10.44
CA LEU A 90 -17.81 4.70 11.01
C LEU A 90 -17.94 5.80 9.96
N VAL A 91 -18.42 6.98 10.39
CA VAL A 91 -18.32 8.21 9.60
C VAL A 91 -17.30 9.13 10.28
N LEU A 92 -16.28 9.51 9.55
CA LEU A 92 -15.15 10.27 10.07
C LEU A 92 -15.01 11.60 9.34
N ALA A 93 -14.68 12.67 10.08
CA ALA A 93 -14.22 13.90 9.48
C ALA A 93 -12.72 13.81 9.22
N LYS A 94 -12.36 13.66 7.95
CA LYS A 94 -10.96 13.64 7.51
C LYS A 94 -10.41 15.06 7.44
N PRO A 95 -9.27 15.39 8.05
CA PRO A 95 -8.63 16.67 7.86
C PRO A 95 -7.99 16.79 6.46
N SER A 96 -7.80 18.03 6.00
CA SER A 96 -6.94 18.30 4.85
C SER A 96 -5.49 17.93 5.16
N GLY A 97 -4.74 17.46 4.17
CA GLY A 97 -3.33 17.06 4.32
C GLY A 97 -3.11 15.57 4.65
N LEU A 98 -4.14 14.86 5.16
CA LEU A 98 -4.06 13.44 5.49
C LEU A 98 -4.53 12.59 4.29
N PRO A 99 -3.66 11.73 3.70
CA PRO A 99 -4.11 10.78 2.68
C PRO A 99 -4.99 9.68 3.29
N VAL A 100 -5.95 9.16 2.52
CA VAL A 100 -6.83 8.07 2.99
C VAL A 100 -6.10 6.74 3.00
N LEU A 101 -5.41 6.41 1.92
CA LEU A 101 -4.76 5.11 1.68
C LEU A 101 -3.25 5.26 1.55
N PRO A 102 -2.48 4.20 1.85
CA PRO A 102 -1.06 4.14 1.53
C PRO A 102 -0.79 4.42 0.05
N GLY A 103 0.28 5.14 -0.23
CA GLY A 103 0.72 5.45 -1.59
C GLY A 103 1.82 6.50 -1.60
N GLY A 104 2.67 6.46 -2.62
CA GLY A 104 3.83 7.33 -2.71
C GLY A 104 4.79 7.11 -1.54
N PHE A 105 4.94 8.13 -0.70
CA PHE A 105 5.79 8.06 0.50
C PHE A 105 5.00 7.86 1.80
N PHE A 106 3.66 7.71 1.74
CA PHE A 106 2.79 7.55 2.90
C PHE A 106 2.43 6.07 3.10
N LEU A 107 2.58 5.56 4.31
CA LEU A 107 2.21 4.22 4.77
C LEU A 107 1.41 4.29 6.07
N GLU A 108 2.05 4.76 7.14
CA GLU A 108 1.47 4.88 8.47
C GLU A 108 0.83 6.27 8.71
N ASN A 109 1.31 7.31 8.03
CA ASN A 109 0.68 8.63 8.03
C ASN A 109 -0.52 8.67 7.06
N THR A 110 -1.48 7.75 7.24
CA THR A 110 -2.71 7.63 6.44
C THR A 110 -3.92 7.44 7.34
N LEU A 111 -5.08 7.90 6.88
CA LEU A 111 -6.32 7.72 7.65
C LEU A 111 -6.63 6.24 7.88
N LEU A 112 -6.40 5.39 6.88
CA LEU A 112 -6.61 3.94 7.03
C LEU A 112 -5.78 3.35 8.16
N HIS A 113 -4.50 3.72 8.26
CA HIS A 113 -3.63 3.24 9.33
C HIS A 113 -4.14 3.69 10.70
N LEU A 114 -4.42 4.99 10.86
CA LEU A 114 -4.92 5.56 12.12
C LEU A 114 -6.27 4.94 12.55
N VAL A 115 -7.17 4.70 11.59
CA VAL A 115 -8.46 4.05 11.85
C VAL A 115 -8.27 2.60 12.30
N ARG A 116 -7.37 1.87 11.65
CA ARG A 116 -7.08 0.49 12.03
C ARG A 116 -6.40 0.35 13.38
N GLU A 117 -5.56 1.28 13.76
CA GLU A 117 -4.98 1.35 15.10
C GLU A 117 -6.05 1.56 16.17
N ARG A 118 -7.05 2.43 15.92
CA ARG A 118 -8.09 2.78 16.88
C ARG A 118 -9.26 1.79 16.93
N TYR A 119 -9.69 1.28 15.77
CA TYR A 119 -10.95 0.52 15.63
C TYR A 119 -10.76 -0.93 15.15
N GLY A 120 -9.54 -1.32 14.81
CA GLY A 120 -9.20 -2.68 14.41
C GLY A 120 -8.89 -2.86 12.93
N ALA A 121 -8.11 -3.90 12.63
CA ALA A 121 -7.50 -4.16 11.33
C ALA A 121 -8.48 -4.42 10.17
N VAL A 122 -9.73 -4.81 10.49
CA VAL A 122 -10.77 -5.10 9.47
C VAL A 122 -11.43 -3.84 8.91
N CYS A 123 -11.22 -2.68 9.54
CA CYS A 123 -11.80 -1.42 9.06
C CYS A 123 -11.30 -1.09 7.64
N SER A 124 -12.21 -0.68 6.78
CA SER A 124 -11.94 -0.38 5.38
C SER A 124 -12.76 0.81 4.88
N PRO A 125 -12.16 1.77 4.15
CA PRO A 125 -12.90 2.87 3.58
C PRO A 125 -13.75 2.39 2.39
N LEU A 126 -14.97 2.91 2.25
CA LEU A 126 -15.84 2.66 1.10
C LEU A 126 -15.55 3.57 -0.09
N HIS A 127 -14.97 4.71 0.17
CA HIS A 127 -14.55 5.69 -0.83
C HIS A 127 -13.30 6.42 -0.36
N ARG A 128 -12.78 7.29 -1.19
CA ARG A 128 -11.62 8.09 -0.84
C ARG A 128 -11.83 9.58 -1.16
N LEU A 129 -11.20 10.42 -0.36
CA LEU A 129 -11.01 11.83 -0.61
C LEU A 129 -9.54 12.09 -0.93
N GLY A 130 -9.24 13.06 -1.78
CA GLY A 130 -7.86 13.47 -2.04
C GLY A 130 -7.15 13.92 -0.77
N ARG A 131 -5.81 13.87 -0.75
CA ARG A 131 -5.02 14.26 0.42
C ARG A 131 -5.36 15.68 0.91
N GLY A 132 -5.45 16.64 -0.01
CA GLY A 132 -5.78 18.03 0.29
C GLY A 132 -7.25 18.30 0.60
N THR A 133 -8.14 17.33 0.40
CA THR A 133 -9.57 17.47 0.62
C THR A 133 -9.93 17.09 2.04
N SER A 134 -10.63 17.94 2.76
CA SER A 134 -11.29 17.63 4.03
C SER A 134 -12.74 17.23 3.80
N GLY A 135 -13.34 16.47 4.72
CA GLY A 135 -14.75 16.11 4.62
C GLY A 135 -15.08 14.77 5.28
N ALA A 136 -16.37 14.42 5.20
CA ALA A 136 -16.88 13.17 5.73
C ALA A 136 -16.44 11.98 4.86
N ILE A 137 -16.00 10.92 5.50
CA ILE A 137 -15.61 9.66 4.86
C ILE A 137 -16.20 8.49 5.62
N LEU A 138 -16.72 7.51 4.89
CA LEU A 138 -17.36 6.32 5.42
C LEU A 138 -16.38 5.14 5.42
N PHE A 139 -16.27 4.49 6.57
CA PHE A 139 -15.54 3.24 6.76
C PHE A 139 -16.50 2.14 7.20
N THR A 140 -16.21 0.92 6.81
CA THR A 140 -16.86 -0.28 7.39
C THR A 140 -16.01 -0.87 8.49
N ARG A 141 -16.66 -1.46 9.50
CA ARG A 141 -16.00 -2.11 10.64
C ARG A 141 -15.89 -3.63 10.52
N ASN A 142 -16.59 -4.19 9.55
CA ASN A 142 -16.61 -5.64 9.33
C ASN A 142 -16.78 -5.98 7.83
N ARG A 143 -16.49 -7.22 7.47
CA ARG A 143 -16.60 -7.71 6.10
C ARG A 143 -18.03 -7.79 5.55
N PRO A 144 -19.07 -8.21 6.34
CA PRO A 144 -20.45 -8.18 5.88
C PRO A 144 -20.91 -6.79 5.47
N ALA A 145 -20.67 -5.77 6.31
CA ALA A 145 -20.99 -4.38 6.00
C ALA A 145 -20.26 -3.89 4.73
N ALA A 146 -18.97 -4.23 4.59
CA ALA A 146 -18.20 -3.88 3.40
C ALA A 146 -18.80 -4.48 2.11
N ARG A 147 -19.21 -5.74 2.14
CA ARG A 147 -19.85 -6.39 0.98
C ARG A 147 -21.20 -5.78 0.64
N PHE A 148 -22.04 -5.54 1.65
CA PHE A 148 -23.35 -4.96 1.47
C PHE A 148 -23.29 -3.56 0.86
N LEU A 149 -22.47 -2.68 1.44
CA LEU A 149 -22.36 -1.28 1.02
C LEU A 149 -21.58 -1.07 -0.28
N ALA A 150 -20.69 -2.00 -0.65
CA ALA A 150 -20.01 -1.94 -1.95
C ALA A 150 -20.93 -2.26 -3.14
N THR A 151 -22.11 -2.85 -2.90
CA THR A 151 -23.10 -3.19 -3.91
C THR A 151 -24.35 -2.31 -3.86
N ALA A 152 -24.46 -1.47 -2.87
CA ALA A 152 -25.53 -0.50 -2.71
C ALA A 152 -25.22 0.80 -3.48
#